data_fdb3bdc83491c1f1a254e21d354ae2c5
#
_entry.id   fdb3bdc83491c1f1a254e21d354ae2c5
#
_cell.length_a   1.000
_cell.length_b   1.000
_cell.length_c   1.000
_cell.angle_alpha   90.00
_cell.angle_beta   90.00
_cell.angle_gamma   90.00
#
_symmetry.space_group_name_H-M   'P 1'
#
loop_
_entity.id
_entity.type
_entity.pdbx_description
1 polymer ?
#
loop_
_entity_poly.entity_id
_entity_poly.type
_entity_poly.pdbx_seq_one_letter_code
_entity_poly.pdbx_strand_id
1 'polypeptide(L)'
;MNIRICTLLVAVFLFGCSNFPDKLQVDDTTQLITYEDAASKAEQVKGKMLRWGGAIAKVENKPDSTVFEMVYYPLNGYGRPVSSEESMGRYRIVIHGFMDPMVYQVGRLMTFTGKFNGLEKGLVGEHEYVFPTATTGAYYLWKNIQRIDISGVHVWPSRYW
;
A
#
# COMPACT_ATOMS: atom_id res chain seq x y z
N MET A 1 48.99 11.05 -1.99
CA MET A 1 47.81 10.21 -1.98
C MET A 1 46.75 10.97 -2.75
N ASN A 2 46.39 10.46 -3.92
CA ASN A 2 45.77 11.24 -5.00
C ASN A 2 44.30 11.51 -4.74
N ILE A 3 43.91 12.80 -4.77
CA ILE A 3 42.52 13.29 -4.64
C ILE A 3 41.54 12.58 -5.59
N ARG A 4 42.01 12.09 -6.73
CA ARG A 4 41.23 11.30 -7.71
C ARG A 4 40.77 9.93 -7.19
N ILE A 5 41.51 9.31 -6.26
CA ILE A 5 41.16 8.02 -5.65
C ILE A 5 40.08 8.21 -4.57
N CYS A 6 40.14 9.32 -3.81
CA CYS A 6 39.10 9.67 -2.84
C CYS A 6 37.76 9.97 -3.52
N THR A 7 37.74 10.63 -4.69
CA THR A 7 36.50 10.93 -5.43
C THR A 7 35.85 9.67 -5.97
N LEU A 8 36.66 8.67 -6.38
CA LEU A 8 36.12 7.38 -6.86
C LEU A 8 35.54 6.53 -5.72
N LEU A 9 36.11 6.62 -4.52
CA LEU A 9 35.63 5.88 -3.34
C LEU A 9 34.31 6.44 -2.79
N VAL A 10 34.05 7.73 -2.90
CA VAL A 10 32.82 8.38 -2.47
C VAL A 10 31.65 8.04 -3.40
N ALA A 11 31.88 7.80 -4.68
CA ALA A 11 30.86 7.45 -5.65
C ALA A 11 30.24 6.04 -5.45
N VAL A 12 30.94 5.15 -4.73
CA VAL A 12 30.49 3.76 -4.50
C VAL A 12 29.48 3.64 -3.35
N PHE A 13 29.35 4.67 -2.49
CA PHE A 13 28.43 4.64 -1.34
C PHE A 13 27.01 5.15 -1.61
N LEU A 14 26.65 5.47 -2.86
CA LEU A 14 25.32 5.99 -3.22
C LEU A 14 24.33 4.90 -3.68
N PHE A 15 24.59 3.62 -3.40
CA PHE A 15 23.57 2.59 -3.55
C PHE A 15 22.52 2.75 -2.44
N GLY A 16 21.50 3.55 -2.73
CA GLY A 16 20.34 3.73 -1.86
C GLY A 16 19.64 2.38 -1.65
N CYS A 17 19.69 1.86 -0.44
CA CYS A 17 18.88 0.70 -0.06
C CYS A 17 17.39 1.06 -0.22
N SER A 18 16.67 0.35 -1.08
CA SER A 18 15.22 0.40 -1.13
C SER A 18 14.67 -0.13 0.20
N ASN A 19 14.00 0.74 0.97
CA ASN A 19 13.42 0.39 2.27
C ASN A 19 12.06 -0.33 2.16
N PHE A 20 11.69 -0.77 0.97
CA PHE A 20 10.44 -1.51 0.75
C PHE A 20 10.58 -2.95 1.24
N PRO A 21 9.51 -3.56 1.81
CA PRO A 21 9.47 -4.99 2.07
C PRO A 21 9.80 -5.79 0.80
N ASP A 22 10.63 -6.83 0.91
CA ASP A 22 11.13 -7.61 -0.24
C ASP A 22 10.01 -8.09 -1.18
N LYS A 23 8.86 -8.47 -0.62
CA LYS A 23 7.68 -8.91 -1.38
C LYS A 23 7.05 -7.82 -2.26
N LEU A 24 7.34 -6.55 -1.99
CA LEU A 24 6.81 -5.39 -2.73
C LEU A 24 7.82 -4.80 -3.71
N GLN A 25 9.02 -5.34 -3.75
CA GLN A 25 10.03 -4.90 -4.69
C GLN A 25 9.60 -5.27 -6.12
N VAL A 26 9.81 -4.36 -7.02
CA VAL A 26 9.68 -4.54 -8.47
C VAL A 26 10.98 -4.13 -9.11
N ASP A 27 11.25 -4.65 -10.29
CA ASP A 27 12.43 -4.28 -11.06
C ASP A 27 12.45 -2.76 -11.31
N ASP A 28 13.59 -2.11 -11.13
CA ASP A 28 13.77 -0.65 -11.30
C ASP A 28 13.39 -0.16 -12.70
N THR A 29 13.41 -1.05 -13.70
CA THR A 29 12.96 -0.77 -15.07
C THR A 29 11.45 -0.81 -15.24
N THR A 30 10.70 -1.31 -14.24
CA THR A 30 9.26 -1.49 -14.31
C THR A 30 8.53 -0.15 -14.10
N GLN A 31 7.87 0.33 -15.15
CA GLN A 31 7.01 1.50 -15.04
C GLN A 31 5.70 1.14 -14.33
N LEU A 32 5.53 1.65 -13.12
CA LEU A 32 4.31 1.49 -12.33
C LEU A 32 3.27 2.55 -12.71
N ILE A 33 2.01 2.13 -12.84
CA ILE A 33 0.90 3.06 -13.08
C ILE A 33 0.39 3.67 -11.78
N THR A 34 -0.08 4.91 -11.86
CA THR A 34 -0.74 5.60 -10.75
C THR A 34 -2.21 5.18 -10.64
N TYR A 35 -2.84 5.54 -9.53
CA TYR A 35 -4.28 5.33 -9.35
C TYR A 35 -5.10 6.20 -10.34
N GLU A 36 -4.67 7.44 -10.56
CA GLU A 36 -5.30 8.37 -11.51
C GLU A 36 -5.26 7.86 -12.95
N ASP A 37 -4.12 7.31 -13.38
CA ASP A 37 -4.00 6.73 -14.72
C ASP A 37 -4.93 5.53 -14.88
N ALA A 38 -5.03 4.68 -13.87
CA ALA A 38 -5.94 3.54 -13.88
C ALA A 38 -7.42 3.96 -13.92
N ALA A 39 -7.79 5.03 -13.22
CA ALA A 39 -9.16 5.54 -13.20
C ALA A 39 -9.54 6.28 -14.49
N SER A 40 -8.60 7.04 -15.08
CA SER A 40 -8.89 7.93 -16.21
C SER A 40 -8.51 7.36 -17.59
N LYS A 41 -7.50 6.44 -17.64
CA LYS A 41 -6.93 5.90 -18.88
C LYS A 41 -6.90 4.37 -18.87
N ALA A 42 -7.91 3.74 -18.30
CA ALA A 42 -7.96 2.31 -18.00
C ALA A 42 -7.51 1.42 -19.15
N GLU A 43 -8.05 1.63 -20.37
CA GLU A 43 -7.74 0.80 -21.53
C GLU A 43 -6.28 0.92 -21.99
N GLN A 44 -5.64 2.10 -21.76
CA GLN A 44 -4.25 2.33 -22.16
C GLN A 44 -3.24 1.70 -21.21
N VAL A 45 -3.65 1.51 -19.94
CA VAL A 45 -2.79 1.00 -18.87
C VAL A 45 -3.13 -0.42 -18.43
N LYS A 46 -4.15 -1.04 -19.05
CA LYS A 46 -4.53 -2.43 -18.77
C LYS A 46 -3.37 -3.39 -18.96
N GLY A 47 -3.18 -4.31 -18.01
CA GLY A 47 -2.08 -5.26 -18.00
C GLY A 47 -0.75 -4.72 -17.47
N LYS A 48 -0.62 -3.40 -17.25
CA LYS A 48 0.58 -2.81 -16.68
C LYS A 48 0.67 -3.08 -15.17
N MET A 49 1.90 -3.00 -14.67
CA MET A 49 2.19 -3.20 -13.24
C MET A 49 1.79 -1.98 -12.43
N LEU A 50 1.36 -2.26 -11.20
CA LEU A 50 1.06 -1.24 -10.18
C LEU A 50 1.62 -1.66 -8.83
N ARG A 51 1.84 -0.67 -7.97
CA ARG A 51 2.10 -0.83 -6.54
C ARG A 51 1.24 0.17 -5.80
N TRP A 52 0.16 -0.32 -5.22
CA TRP A 52 -0.81 0.49 -4.50
C TRP A 52 -0.96 -0.01 -3.07
N GLY A 53 -1.50 0.86 -2.24
CA GLY A 53 -1.85 0.50 -0.89
C GLY A 53 -3.06 1.25 -0.38
N GLY A 54 -3.54 0.82 0.77
CA GLY A 54 -4.72 1.40 1.37
C GLY A 54 -5.20 0.64 2.59
N ALA A 55 -6.39 1.00 3.05
CA ALA A 55 -7.10 0.31 4.11
C ALA A 55 -8.10 -0.69 3.52
N ILE A 56 -8.19 -1.87 4.13
CA ILE A 56 -9.20 -2.87 3.77
C ILE A 56 -10.58 -2.34 4.15
N ALA A 57 -11.48 -2.22 3.17
CA ALA A 57 -12.87 -1.83 3.38
C ALA A 57 -13.82 -3.05 3.43
N LYS A 58 -13.53 -4.09 2.64
CA LYS A 58 -14.31 -5.34 2.58
C LYS A 58 -13.42 -6.49 2.17
N VAL A 59 -13.70 -7.68 2.69
CA VAL A 59 -13.08 -8.95 2.27
C VAL A 59 -14.19 -9.88 1.83
N GLU A 60 -14.07 -10.45 0.64
CA GLU A 60 -15.02 -11.40 0.08
C GLU A 60 -14.31 -12.64 -0.44
N ASN A 61 -14.47 -13.76 0.25
CA ASN A 61 -13.92 -15.04 -0.18
C ASN A 61 -14.83 -15.69 -1.22
N LYS A 62 -14.23 -16.05 -2.36
CA LYS A 62 -14.81 -16.84 -3.44
C LYS A 62 -14.18 -18.24 -3.44
N PRO A 63 -14.70 -19.21 -4.20
CA PRO A 63 -14.14 -20.58 -4.17
C PRO A 63 -12.63 -20.67 -4.39
N ASP A 64 -12.08 -19.91 -5.34
CA ASP A 64 -10.65 -20.00 -5.74
C ASP A 64 -9.86 -18.71 -5.47
N SER A 65 -10.47 -17.69 -4.92
CA SER A 65 -9.85 -16.38 -4.72
C SER A 65 -10.51 -15.58 -3.61
N THR A 66 -9.80 -14.58 -3.13
CA THR A 66 -10.33 -13.55 -2.23
C THR A 66 -10.28 -12.20 -2.92
N VAL A 67 -11.38 -11.48 -2.89
CA VAL A 67 -11.48 -10.09 -3.37
C VAL A 67 -11.44 -9.16 -2.18
N PHE A 68 -10.46 -8.25 -2.18
CA PHE A 68 -10.41 -7.14 -1.26
C PHE A 68 -10.96 -5.89 -1.91
N GLU A 69 -11.89 -5.21 -1.25
CA GLU A 69 -12.20 -3.82 -1.55
C GLU A 69 -11.36 -2.94 -0.65
N MET A 70 -10.65 -2.00 -1.25
CA MET A 70 -9.66 -1.17 -0.60
C MET A 70 -10.03 0.31 -0.73
N VAL A 71 -9.75 1.09 0.32
CA VAL A 71 -9.70 2.56 0.25
C VAL A 71 -8.26 2.93 -0.07
N TYR A 72 -8.04 3.60 -1.20
CA TYR A 72 -6.70 3.99 -1.66
C TYR A 72 -6.10 5.07 -0.76
N TYR A 73 -4.84 4.88 -0.40
CA TYR A 73 -4.00 5.91 0.22
C TYR A 73 -2.62 5.95 -0.44
N PRO A 74 -1.99 7.13 -0.57
CA PRO A 74 -0.64 7.23 -1.08
C PRO A 74 0.34 6.49 -0.16
N LEU A 75 1.45 6.03 -0.75
CA LEU A 75 2.49 5.30 -0.03
C LEU A 75 3.60 6.23 0.42
N ASN A 76 4.11 6.04 1.63
CA ASN A 76 5.33 6.70 2.08
C ASN A 76 6.59 6.02 1.48
N GLY A 77 7.79 6.54 1.79
CA GLY A 77 9.06 6.01 1.30
C GLY A 77 9.39 4.57 1.69
N TYR A 78 8.63 3.96 2.63
CA TYR A 78 8.73 2.56 3.02
C TYR A 78 7.66 1.66 2.39
N GLY A 79 6.80 2.24 1.57
CA GLY A 79 5.68 1.54 0.92
C GLY A 79 4.45 1.34 1.81
N ARG A 80 4.39 1.99 2.98
CA ARG A 80 3.23 1.94 3.87
C ARG A 80 2.18 2.98 3.44
N PRO A 81 0.88 2.62 3.37
CA PRO A 81 -0.20 3.59 3.13
C PRO A 81 -0.26 4.65 4.23
N VAL A 82 -0.42 5.91 3.84
CA VAL A 82 -0.52 7.06 4.74
C VAL A 82 -1.99 7.39 4.91
N SER A 83 -2.65 6.74 5.88
CA SER A 83 -4.11 6.89 6.12
C SER A 83 -4.53 8.24 6.72
N SER A 84 -3.58 9.12 7.02
CA SER A 84 -3.82 10.53 7.38
C SER A 84 -3.96 11.43 6.16
N GLU A 85 -3.58 10.95 4.98
CA GLU A 85 -3.77 11.65 3.70
C GLU A 85 -5.18 11.43 3.16
N GLU A 86 -5.59 12.30 2.24
CA GLU A 86 -6.89 12.18 1.59
C GLU A 86 -6.93 10.97 0.64
N SER A 87 -8.02 10.22 0.71
CA SER A 87 -8.23 9.08 -0.18
C SER A 87 -8.67 9.54 -1.56
N MET A 88 -8.06 8.97 -2.60
CA MET A 88 -8.44 9.24 -3.99
C MET A 88 -9.59 8.36 -4.48
N GLY A 89 -10.06 7.39 -3.68
CA GLY A 89 -11.16 6.51 -4.04
C GLY A 89 -10.96 5.07 -3.60
N ARG A 90 -11.72 4.17 -4.21
CA ARG A 90 -11.69 2.74 -3.91
C ARG A 90 -11.24 1.93 -5.11
N TYR A 91 -10.69 0.75 -4.84
CA TYR A 91 -10.28 -0.21 -5.86
C TYR A 91 -10.45 -1.64 -5.33
N ARG A 92 -10.38 -2.62 -6.21
CA ARG A 92 -10.46 -4.04 -5.86
C ARG A 92 -9.20 -4.78 -6.21
N ILE A 93 -8.82 -5.71 -5.33
CA ILE A 93 -7.69 -6.62 -5.52
C ILE A 93 -8.18 -8.04 -5.44
N VAL A 94 -7.80 -8.82 -6.44
CA VAL A 94 -8.03 -10.25 -6.48
C VAL A 94 -6.74 -10.98 -6.09
N ILE A 95 -6.82 -11.80 -5.07
CA ILE A 95 -5.72 -12.67 -4.60
C ILE A 95 -6.19 -14.12 -4.75
N HIS A 96 -5.37 -14.98 -5.33
CA HIS A 96 -5.67 -16.40 -5.40
C HIS A 96 -5.64 -17.06 -4.02
N GLY A 97 -6.61 -17.92 -3.77
CA GLY A 97 -6.75 -18.65 -2.52
C GLY A 97 -7.56 -17.93 -1.45
N PHE A 98 -7.66 -18.59 -0.32
CA PHE A 98 -8.43 -18.12 0.83
C PHE A 98 -7.59 -17.18 1.71
N MET A 99 -8.18 -16.03 2.07
CA MET A 99 -7.60 -15.09 3.00
C MET A 99 -8.52 -14.95 4.21
N ASP A 100 -8.00 -15.32 5.39
CA ASP A 100 -8.78 -15.33 6.62
C ASP A 100 -9.21 -13.89 7.02
N PRO A 101 -10.52 -13.59 7.09
CA PRO A 101 -11.00 -12.27 7.49
C PRO A 101 -10.63 -11.87 8.92
N MET A 102 -10.30 -12.82 9.80
CA MET A 102 -9.79 -12.52 11.14
C MET A 102 -8.37 -11.96 11.12
N VAL A 103 -7.59 -12.30 10.11
CA VAL A 103 -6.23 -11.75 9.90
C VAL A 103 -6.31 -10.46 9.09
N TYR A 104 -7.11 -10.46 8.04
CA TYR A 104 -7.28 -9.35 7.08
C TYR A 104 -8.51 -8.52 7.41
N GLN A 105 -8.54 -7.97 8.61
CA GLN A 105 -9.68 -7.20 9.13
C GLN A 105 -9.86 -5.86 8.41
N VAL A 106 -11.10 -5.40 8.35
CA VAL A 106 -11.45 -4.05 7.89
C VAL A 106 -10.65 -3.01 8.69
N GLY A 107 -10.14 -1.99 8.01
CA GLY A 107 -9.30 -0.94 8.57
C GLY A 107 -7.81 -1.26 8.60
N ARG A 108 -7.37 -2.54 8.43
CA ARG A 108 -5.95 -2.88 8.33
C ARG A 108 -5.35 -2.30 7.06
N LEU A 109 -4.12 -1.80 7.18
CA LEU A 109 -3.35 -1.28 6.05
C LEU A 109 -2.64 -2.42 5.31
N MET A 110 -2.76 -2.43 3.99
CA MET A 110 -2.08 -3.39 3.12
C MET A 110 -1.52 -2.68 1.90
N THR A 111 -0.37 -3.15 1.44
CA THR A 111 0.26 -2.75 0.16
C THR A 111 0.47 -3.98 -0.68
N PHE A 112 0.36 -3.84 -1.98
CA PHE A 112 0.57 -4.94 -2.91
C PHE A 112 1.16 -4.44 -4.23
N THR A 113 1.76 -5.35 -4.98
CA THR A 113 2.18 -5.19 -6.36
C THR A 113 1.42 -6.16 -7.22
N GLY A 114 0.94 -5.74 -8.38
CA GLY A 114 0.12 -6.59 -9.23
C GLY A 114 -0.08 -6.01 -10.63
N LYS A 115 -0.93 -6.68 -11.40
CA LYS A 115 -1.30 -6.26 -12.76
C LYS A 115 -2.69 -5.65 -12.76
N PHE A 116 -2.83 -4.51 -13.40
CA PHE A 116 -4.11 -3.84 -13.59
C PHE A 116 -4.99 -4.59 -14.58
N ASN A 117 -6.22 -4.92 -14.19
CA ASN A 117 -7.16 -5.69 -15.02
C ASN A 117 -8.16 -4.80 -15.78
N GLY A 118 -8.27 -3.52 -15.42
CA GLY A 118 -9.27 -2.58 -15.95
C GLY A 118 -10.26 -2.14 -14.88
N LEU A 119 -11.40 -1.61 -15.32
CA LEU A 119 -12.47 -1.10 -14.48
C LEU A 119 -13.59 -2.12 -14.34
N GLU A 120 -14.14 -2.26 -13.14
CA GLU A 120 -15.28 -3.12 -12.83
C GLU A 120 -16.40 -2.32 -12.17
N LYS A 121 -17.63 -2.45 -12.65
CA LYS A 121 -18.80 -1.85 -12.00
C LYS A 121 -19.17 -2.62 -10.75
N GLY A 122 -19.63 -1.93 -9.73
CA GLY A 122 -20.10 -2.53 -8.49
C GLY A 122 -20.81 -1.51 -7.61
N LEU A 123 -21.00 -1.84 -6.33
CA LEU A 123 -21.69 -0.99 -5.38
C LEU A 123 -20.79 -0.69 -4.17
N VAL A 124 -20.91 0.53 -3.63
CA VAL A 124 -20.43 0.92 -2.30
C VAL A 124 -21.69 1.27 -1.48
N GLY A 125 -22.09 0.36 -0.61
CA GLY A 125 -23.44 0.41 -0.06
C GLY A 125 -24.47 0.25 -1.19
N GLU A 126 -25.33 1.24 -1.38
CA GLU A 126 -26.35 1.27 -2.46
C GLU A 126 -25.91 2.12 -3.68
N HIS A 127 -24.75 2.76 -3.63
CA HIS A 127 -24.26 3.64 -4.70
C HIS A 127 -23.47 2.86 -5.75
N GLU A 128 -23.79 3.10 -7.02
CA GLU A 128 -22.97 2.59 -8.13
C GLU A 128 -21.55 3.18 -8.07
N TYR A 129 -20.57 2.31 -8.23
CA TYR A 129 -19.17 2.69 -8.21
C TYR A 129 -18.38 1.92 -9.27
N VAL A 130 -17.40 2.59 -9.89
CA VAL A 130 -16.50 1.97 -10.85
C VAL A 130 -15.15 1.74 -10.19
N PHE A 131 -14.80 0.48 -9.97
CA PHE A 131 -13.59 0.09 -9.28
C PHE A 131 -12.45 -0.17 -10.27
N PRO A 132 -11.32 0.53 -10.17
CA PRO A 132 -10.06 0.01 -10.68
C PRO A 132 -9.79 -1.35 -10.04
N THR A 133 -9.49 -2.37 -10.85
CA THR A 133 -9.31 -3.75 -10.37
C THR A 133 -7.96 -4.30 -10.78
N ALA A 134 -7.29 -5.01 -9.88
CA ALA A 134 -6.01 -5.64 -10.16
C ALA A 134 -5.94 -7.06 -9.57
N THR A 135 -5.05 -7.89 -10.12
CA THR A 135 -4.71 -9.21 -9.59
C THR A 135 -3.29 -9.19 -9.06
N THR A 136 -3.08 -9.78 -7.88
CA THR A 136 -1.77 -9.85 -7.25
C THR A 136 -1.48 -11.20 -6.60
N GLY A 137 -0.18 -11.55 -6.55
CA GLY A 137 0.37 -12.61 -5.70
C GLY A 137 1.36 -12.06 -4.66
N ALA A 138 1.66 -10.76 -4.70
CA ALA A 138 2.64 -10.12 -3.83
C ALA A 138 2.01 -8.98 -3.04
N TYR A 139 1.92 -9.15 -1.74
CA TYR A 139 1.30 -8.19 -0.82
C TYR A 139 2.01 -8.19 0.54
N TYR A 140 1.81 -7.09 1.29
CA TYR A 140 2.31 -6.92 2.64
C TYR A 140 1.22 -6.32 3.53
N LEU A 141 0.86 -7.06 4.59
CA LEU A 141 -0.08 -6.60 5.61
C LEU A 141 0.69 -5.89 6.72
N TRP A 142 0.45 -4.60 6.89
CA TRP A 142 1.16 -3.78 7.88
C TRP A 142 0.72 -4.11 9.30
N LYS A 143 1.67 -4.10 10.24
CA LYS A 143 1.36 -4.23 11.66
C LYS A 143 0.52 -3.03 12.11
N ASN A 144 -0.49 -3.29 12.92
CA ASN A 144 -1.27 -2.22 13.56
C ASN A 144 -0.43 -1.63 14.70
N ILE A 145 0.18 -0.46 14.46
CA ILE A 145 0.96 0.25 15.46
C ILE A 145 0.01 1.25 16.11
N GLN A 146 -0.54 0.90 17.28
CA GLN A 146 -1.20 1.87 18.14
C GLN A 146 -0.10 2.69 18.81
N ARG A 147 0.07 3.95 18.42
CA ARG A 147 0.85 4.90 19.22
C ARG A 147 0.01 5.29 20.42
N ILE A 148 0.41 4.84 21.59
CA ILE A 148 -0.11 5.38 22.85
C ILE A 148 0.70 6.65 23.10
N ASP A 149 0.15 7.81 22.79
CA ASP A 149 0.73 9.08 23.19
C ASP A 149 0.57 9.22 24.72
N ILE A 150 1.64 8.94 25.45
CA ILE A 150 1.71 9.11 26.91
C ILE A 150 2.02 10.59 27.24
N SER A 151 1.67 11.53 26.41
CA SER A 151 1.81 12.95 26.66
C SER A 151 0.64 13.46 27.53
N GLY A 152 0.61 13.10 28.81
CA GLY A 152 -0.46 13.55 29.73
C GLY A 152 -0.31 13.14 31.19
N VAL A 153 0.79 12.51 31.58
CA VAL A 153 1.05 12.28 33.00
C VAL A 153 1.72 13.51 33.58
N HIS A 154 0.93 14.50 33.97
CA HIS A 154 1.35 15.53 34.94
C HIS A 154 1.50 14.88 36.29
N VAL A 155 2.72 14.48 36.63
CA VAL A 155 3.07 14.14 38.03
C VAL A 155 3.14 15.45 38.81
N TRP A 156 2.10 15.74 39.61
CA TRP A 156 2.16 16.79 40.61
C TRP A 156 3.08 16.31 41.72
N PRO A 157 4.14 17.05 42.06
CA PRO A 157 4.91 16.71 43.25
C PRO A 157 4.02 16.97 44.48
N SER A 158 3.62 15.89 45.15
CA SER A 158 2.97 15.99 46.46
C SER A 158 3.96 16.64 47.44
N ARG A 159 3.72 17.87 47.85
CA ARG A 159 4.37 18.47 49.01
C ARG A 159 3.83 17.77 50.25
N TYR A 160 4.67 17.01 50.87
CA TYR A 160 4.42 16.60 52.25
C TYR A 160 4.78 17.75 53.18
N TRP A 161 3.86 18.10 54.07
CA TRP A 161 4.05 18.92 55.26
C TRP A 161 4.61 18.05 56.38
#